data_79ddd4fe9ce6675aca6cf254931bd0ad
#
_entry.id   79ddd4fe9ce6675aca6cf254931bd0ad
#
_cell.length_a   1.000
_cell.length_b   1.000
_cell.length_c   1.000
_cell.angle_alpha   90.00
_cell.angle_beta   90.00
_cell.angle_gamma   90.00
#
_symmetry.space_group_name_H-M   'P 1'
#
loop_
_entity.id
_entity.type
_entity.pdbx_description
1 polymer ?
#
loop_
_entity_poly.entity_id
_entity_poly.type
_entity_poly.pdbx_seq_one_letter_code
_entity_poly.pdbx_strand_id
1 'polypeptide(L)'
;LFFYLPKDRKLNDLGDDLNRKNSFRFLSLTSRVGVDVSGYQIGRTSIGAKIEADFYAGLSGVTGTATLRLRQAFLTLGWKDLPMAGGKTASVNLKMGQAWHPLAADLCPVFTLESGAPFGPFSRTPQLTMDANLGEHFTLTASAIWQMQYTSAGPDGQSANYIKYGCTPEGYLGVTLKFGGWMARAGVDILSIKPRTTGTIKYKDETGAEKTTTAKVSDRITTASPFVYMQYVKGKLALKAKTIYASAGEHYNIQGGYGITKKFEGLGEDGHYEYTPTHSSSTWFTISYGKKWAPMLMVGYYKNFGTSEDLYNPANDGKVLESDFYFSKNSFKNLNQLYRICPALICNFGKLSIGLDYEFSGAQFGTPEKDQTTGNTYYN
;
A
#
# COMPACT_ATOMS: atom_id res chain seq x y z
N LEU A 1 12.14 -3.43 -11.48
CA LEU A 1 12.01 -3.22 -10.04
C LEU A 1 13.09 -2.28 -9.57
N PHE A 2 12.73 -1.25 -8.82
CA PHE A 2 13.61 -0.17 -8.39
C PHE A 2 13.91 -0.23 -6.90
N PHE A 3 13.27 -1.14 -6.20
CA PHE A 3 13.61 -1.49 -4.83
C PHE A 3 14.02 -2.96 -4.77
N TYR A 4 14.95 -3.23 -3.90
CA TYR A 4 15.49 -4.56 -3.72
C TYR A 4 14.69 -5.33 -2.67
N LEU A 5 14.21 -6.51 -3.06
CA LEU A 5 13.67 -7.50 -2.15
C LEU A 5 14.52 -8.77 -2.28
N PRO A 6 15.20 -9.21 -1.23
CA PRO A 6 15.90 -10.47 -1.24
C PRO A 6 14.92 -11.60 -1.58
N LYS A 7 15.28 -12.45 -2.53
CA LYS A 7 14.51 -13.66 -2.85
C LYS A 7 14.94 -14.78 -1.92
N ASP A 8 14.06 -15.75 -1.76
CA ASP A 8 14.42 -17.02 -1.14
C ASP A 8 15.54 -17.71 -1.93
N ARG A 9 16.35 -18.51 -1.26
CA ARG A 9 17.45 -19.26 -1.88
C ARG A 9 16.88 -20.27 -2.87
N LYS A 10 17.53 -20.39 -4.03
CA LYS A 10 17.27 -21.41 -5.01
C LYS A 10 18.58 -22.16 -5.27
N LEU A 11 18.83 -23.18 -4.48
CA LEU A 11 20.04 -23.97 -4.59
C LEU A 11 19.94 -24.95 -5.77
N ASN A 12 21.04 -25.08 -6.54
CA ASN A 12 21.22 -26.17 -7.49
C ASN A 12 21.85 -27.40 -6.78
N ASP A 13 22.07 -28.47 -7.53
CA ASP A 13 22.65 -29.73 -6.99
C ASP A 13 24.10 -29.55 -6.49
N LEU A 14 24.77 -28.46 -6.87
CA LEU A 14 26.13 -28.13 -6.44
C LEU A 14 26.15 -27.20 -5.22
N GLY A 15 24.99 -26.78 -4.72
CA GLY A 15 24.85 -25.87 -3.60
C GLY A 15 24.94 -24.38 -3.94
N ASP A 16 24.97 -24.01 -5.24
CA ASP A 16 24.98 -22.60 -5.65
C ASP A 16 23.59 -22.00 -5.59
N ASP A 17 23.49 -20.78 -5.05
CA ASP A 17 22.24 -20.03 -5.05
C ASP A 17 22.01 -19.30 -6.37
N LEU A 18 21.11 -19.82 -7.19
CA LEU A 18 20.74 -19.26 -8.50
C LEU A 18 20.06 -17.89 -8.43
N ASN A 19 19.58 -17.46 -7.26
CA ASN A 19 19.02 -16.14 -7.02
C ASN A 19 20.07 -15.09 -6.65
N ARG A 20 21.29 -15.50 -6.29
CA ARG A 20 22.42 -14.61 -6.03
C ARG A 20 22.96 -14.04 -7.32
N LYS A 21 22.76 -12.72 -7.55
CA LYS A 21 23.19 -12.03 -8.78
C LYS A 21 23.73 -10.64 -8.45
N ASN A 22 24.84 -10.29 -9.10
CA ASN A 22 25.36 -8.93 -9.10
C ASN A 22 24.70 -8.14 -10.25
N SER A 23 24.40 -6.86 -10.03
CA SER A 23 23.86 -5.99 -11.07
C SER A 23 24.38 -4.56 -10.91
N PHE A 24 24.47 -3.87 -12.04
CA PHE A 24 24.84 -2.45 -12.10
C PHE A 24 23.85 -1.72 -13.00
N ARG A 25 23.45 -0.48 -12.64
CA ARG A 25 22.50 0.32 -13.41
C ARG A 25 22.78 1.80 -13.28
N PHE A 26 22.59 2.54 -14.37
CA PHE A 26 22.35 3.97 -14.37
C PHE A 26 20.89 4.25 -14.71
N LEU A 27 20.25 5.18 -13.99
CA LEU A 27 18.85 5.51 -14.20
C LEU A 27 18.64 7.04 -14.11
N SER A 28 17.91 7.61 -15.08
CA SER A 28 17.52 9.02 -15.10
C SER A 28 16.01 9.23 -15.13
N LEU A 29 15.26 8.22 -14.73
CA LEU A 29 13.80 8.07 -14.94
C LEU A 29 12.96 8.91 -13.99
N THR A 30 13.54 9.44 -12.92
CA THR A 30 12.86 10.31 -11.95
C THR A 30 12.84 11.78 -12.37
N SER A 31 13.35 12.10 -13.56
CA SER A 31 13.13 13.41 -14.16
C SER A 31 11.62 13.69 -14.22
N ARG A 32 11.22 14.85 -13.70
CA ARG A 32 9.79 15.20 -13.57
C ARG A 32 9.51 16.49 -14.31
N VAL A 33 8.33 16.54 -14.90
CA VAL A 33 7.74 17.74 -15.48
C VAL A 33 6.38 17.94 -14.87
N GLY A 34 6.02 19.19 -14.58
CA GLY A 34 4.72 19.47 -13.98
C GLY A 34 4.38 20.95 -13.98
N VAL A 35 3.11 21.21 -13.71
CA VAL A 35 2.55 22.55 -13.55
C VAL A 35 1.77 22.60 -12.25
N ASP A 36 2.06 23.60 -11.43
CA ASP A 36 1.31 23.95 -10.22
C ASP A 36 0.59 25.28 -10.45
N VAL A 37 -0.72 25.28 -10.32
CA VAL A 37 -1.57 26.48 -10.38
C VAL A 37 -2.02 26.82 -8.99
N SER A 38 -1.80 28.07 -8.57
CA SER A 38 -2.20 28.56 -7.26
C SER A 38 -2.52 30.06 -7.32
N GLY A 39 -3.16 30.56 -6.25
CA GLY A 39 -3.46 31.98 -6.10
C GLY A 39 -4.75 32.45 -6.80
N TYR A 40 -5.48 31.56 -7.47
CA TYR A 40 -6.77 31.89 -8.06
C TYR A 40 -7.89 31.80 -7.01
N GLN A 41 -8.83 32.73 -7.04
CA GLN A 41 -9.96 32.80 -6.11
C GLN A 41 -11.27 33.13 -6.84
N ILE A 42 -12.34 32.47 -6.44
CA ILE A 42 -13.73 32.81 -6.81
C ILE A 42 -14.52 33.03 -5.52
N GLY A 43 -14.83 34.27 -5.22
CA GLY A 43 -15.47 34.64 -3.95
C GLY A 43 -14.58 34.24 -2.76
N ARG A 44 -15.08 33.37 -1.89
CA ARG A 44 -14.34 32.82 -0.73
C ARG A 44 -13.58 31.51 -1.02
N THR A 45 -13.70 31.00 -2.24
CA THR A 45 -13.09 29.72 -2.62
C THR A 45 -11.72 29.97 -3.26
N SER A 46 -10.67 29.46 -2.65
CA SER A 46 -9.35 29.38 -3.26
C SER A 46 -9.29 28.16 -4.17
N ILE A 47 -8.68 28.28 -5.36
CA ILE A 47 -8.59 27.23 -6.36
C ILE A 47 -7.12 26.98 -6.66
N GLY A 48 -6.73 25.71 -6.68
CA GLY A 48 -5.41 25.26 -7.11
C GLY A 48 -5.51 24.01 -7.94
N ALA A 49 -4.50 23.76 -8.77
CA ALA A 49 -4.40 22.54 -9.55
C ALA A 49 -2.95 22.10 -9.65
N LYS A 50 -2.73 20.81 -9.80
CA LYS A 50 -1.40 20.23 -10.04
C LYS A 50 -1.48 19.16 -11.10
N ILE A 51 -0.52 19.20 -12.04
CA ILE A 51 -0.23 18.09 -12.95
C ILE A 51 1.26 17.80 -12.83
N GLU A 52 1.62 16.52 -12.61
CA GLU A 52 3.02 16.07 -12.51
C GLU A 52 3.16 14.72 -13.23
N ALA A 53 4.22 14.60 -14.03
CA ALA A 53 4.56 13.37 -14.74
C ALA A 53 6.06 13.03 -14.56
N ASP A 54 6.41 11.75 -14.71
CA ASP A 54 7.79 11.24 -14.79
C ASP A 54 7.93 10.23 -15.95
N PHE A 55 9.16 9.74 -16.17
CA PHE A 55 9.46 8.80 -17.25
C PHE A 55 9.58 7.35 -16.75
N TYR A 56 8.80 7.00 -15.73
CA TYR A 56 8.93 5.73 -15.01
C TYR A 56 7.91 4.64 -15.44
N ALA A 57 7.12 4.89 -16.48
CA ALA A 57 6.23 3.88 -17.03
C ALA A 57 6.99 2.97 -18.02
N GLY A 58 6.51 1.75 -18.20
CA GLY A 58 7.02 0.82 -19.20
C GLY A 58 8.33 0.12 -18.85
N LEU A 59 8.83 0.24 -17.62
CA LEU A 59 10.07 -0.40 -17.20
C LEU A 59 9.94 -1.88 -16.82
N SER A 60 8.86 -2.52 -17.13
CA SER A 60 8.69 -3.97 -16.93
C SER A 60 9.56 -4.81 -17.88
N GLY A 61 10.66 -4.21 -18.32
CA GLY A 61 11.78 -5.04 -18.62
C GLY A 61 12.42 -4.98 -19.95
N VAL A 62 12.04 -4.37 -21.00
CA VAL A 62 12.82 -4.77 -22.20
C VAL A 62 13.05 -3.74 -23.31
N THR A 63 12.34 -2.66 -23.34
CA THR A 63 12.39 -1.82 -24.55
C THR A 63 13.41 -0.71 -24.52
N GLY A 64 14.10 -0.47 -23.40
CA GLY A 64 15.06 0.63 -23.29
C GLY A 64 14.45 2.02 -23.43
N THR A 65 13.15 2.13 -23.65
CA THR A 65 12.43 3.39 -23.80
C THR A 65 11.80 3.81 -22.49
N ALA A 66 12.03 5.05 -22.07
CA ALA A 66 11.34 5.68 -20.96
C ALA A 66 9.95 6.12 -21.42
N THR A 67 8.90 5.69 -20.74
CA THR A 67 7.51 6.06 -21.05
C THR A 67 7.00 7.04 -20.02
N LEU A 68 6.34 8.11 -20.48
CA LEU A 68 5.75 9.13 -19.63
C LEU A 68 4.63 8.53 -18.78
N ARG A 69 4.66 8.80 -17.47
CA ARG A 69 3.67 8.36 -16.50
C ARG A 69 3.08 9.55 -15.75
N LEU A 70 1.73 9.64 -15.75
CA LEU A 70 1.04 10.59 -14.89
C LEU A 70 1.24 10.19 -13.42
N ARG A 71 1.81 11.09 -12.63
CA ARG A 71 2.00 10.92 -11.18
C ARG A 71 0.85 11.52 -10.41
N GLN A 72 0.57 12.78 -10.66
CA GLN A 72 -0.49 13.53 -9.98
C GLN A 72 -1.22 14.38 -11.00
N ALA A 73 -2.55 14.45 -10.87
CA ALA A 73 -3.42 15.34 -11.62
C ALA A 73 -4.66 15.60 -10.77
N PHE A 74 -4.70 16.73 -10.08
CA PHE A 74 -5.80 17.05 -9.18
C PHE A 74 -6.10 18.54 -9.12
N LEU A 75 -7.35 18.84 -8.78
CA LEU A 75 -7.85 20.15 -8.41
C LEU A 75 -7.96 20.26 -6.88
N THR A 76 -7.72 21.44 -6.33
CA THR A 76 -8.01 21.77 -4.93
C THR A 76 -8.96 22.94 -4.82
N LEU A 77 -9.92 22.82 -3.91
CA LEU A 77 -10.80 23.89 -3.48
C LEU A 77 -10.57 24.13 -1.99
N GLY A 78 -10.38 25.37 -1.58
CA GLY A 78 -10.12 25.73 -0.19
C GLY A 78 -10.98 26.85 0.31
N TRP A 79 -11.47 26.70 1.54
CA TRP A 79 -12.22 27.73 2.29
C TRP A 79 -11.51 27.99 3.60
N LYS A 80 -11.26 29.25 3.91
CA LYS A 80 -10.59 29.71 5.14
C LYS A 80 -11.56 30.49 6.02
N ASP A 81 -11.15 30.69 7.24
CA ASP A 81 -11.83 31.56 8.23
C ASP A 81 -13.32 31.19 8.44
N LEU A 82 -13.59 29.88 8.40
CA LEU A 82 -14.92 29.37 8.73
C LEU A 82 -15.14 29.47 10.23
N PRO A 83 -16.22 30.15 10.69
CA PRO A 83 -16.43 30.36 12.12
C PRO A 83 -16.71 29.05 12.85
N MET A 84 -16.10 28.91 14.02
CA MET A 84 -16.34 27.82 14.97
C MET A 84 -16.80 28.34 16.31
N ALA A 85 -17.37 27.46 17.13
CA ALA A 85 -17.70 27.79 18.51
C ALA A 85 -16.46 28.24 19.29
N GLY A 86 -16.64 29.24 20.21
CA GLY A 86 -15.55 29.78 21.02
C GLY A 86 -14.61 30.73 20.27
N GLY A 87 -15.06 31.36 19.18
CA GLY A 87 -14.29 32.37 18.44
C GLY A 87 -13.08 31.81 17.64
N LYS A 88 -12.97 30.51 17.52
CA LYS A 88 -11.96 29.85 16.70
C LYS A 88 -12.38 29.81 15.23
N THR A 89 -11.40 29.58 14.34
CA THR A 89 -11.65 29.41 12.91
C THR A 89 -11.25 28.03 12.44
N ALA A 90 -11.93 27.55 11.42
CA ALA A 90 -11.59 26.36 10.68
C ALA A 90 -11.20 26.69 9.23
N SER A 91 -10.52 25.78 8.56
CA SER A 91 -10.40 25.78 7.12
C SER A 91 -10.70 24.40 6.57
N VAL A 92 -11.29 24.36 5.39
CA VAL A 92 -11.57 23.11 4.68
C VAL A 92 -10.87 23.14 3.33
N ASN A 93 -10.17 22.04 3.00
CA ASN A 93 -9.60 21.84 1.68
C ASN A 93 -10.17 20.55 1.08
N LEU A 94 -10.65 20.65 -0.14
CA LEU A 94 -11.14 19.54 -0.93
C LEU A 94 -10.17 19.29 -2.09
N LYS A 95 -9.70 18.07 -2.25
CA LYS A 95 -8.81 17.63 -3.32
C LYS A 95 -9.52 16.57 -4.16
N MET A 96 -9.57 16.78 -5.48
CA MET A 96 -10.26 15.91 -6.42
C MET A 96 -9.31 15.51 -7.55
N GLY A 97 -9.09 14.25 -7.77
CA GLY A 97 -8.23 13.71 -8.84
C GLY A 97 -7.14 12.78 -8.33
N GLN A 98 -6.18 12.48 -9.19
CA GLN A 98 -5.09 11.57 -8.87
C GLN A 98 -4.02 12.27 -8.01
N ALA A 99 -3.84 11.80 -6.79
CA ALA A 99 -2.87 12.31 -5.84
C ALA A 99 -2.27 11.15 -5.01
N TRP A 100 -1.32 11.48 -4.14
CA TRP A 100 -0.85 10.53 -3.15
C TRP A 100 -2.02 10.02 -2.31
N HIS A 101 -2.11 8.71 -2.16
CA HIS A 101 -3.02 8.08 -1.21
C HIS A 101 -2.79 8.67 0.19
N PRO A 102 -3.82 9.06 0.95
CA PRO A 102 -3.62 9.72 2.25
C PRO A 102 -2.77 8.91 3.22
N LEU A 103 -2.90 7.58 3.20
CA LEU A 103 -2.08 6.66 3.98
C LEU A 103 -0.61 6.67 3.52
N ALA A 104 -0.34 6.95 2.24
CA ALA A 104 1.00 7.03 1.65
C ALA A 104 1.59 8.45 1.62
N ALA A 105 0.88 9.47 2.12
CA ALA A 105 1.31 10.86 2.04
C ALA A 105 2.63 11.14 2.80
N ASP A 106 2.90 10.38 3.86
CA ASP A 106 4.13 10.47 4.65
C ASP A 106 5.11 9.42 4.17
N LEU A 107 5.78 9.67 3.05
CA LEU A 107 6.80 8.78 2.51
C LEU A 107 8.03 8.70 3.42
N CYS A 108 8.65 7.53 3.46
CA CYS A 108 9.94 7.35 4.09
C CYS A 108 10.99 8.21 3.35
N PRO A 109 11.65 9.14 4.01
CA PRO A 109 12.68 9.97 3.40
C PRO A 109 13.97 9.16 3.23
N VAL A 110 14.16 8.57 2.06
CA VAL A 110 15.40 7.91 1.61
C VAL A 110 15.95 8.65 0.40
N PHE A 111 17.24 8.52 0.14
CA PHE A 111 17.88 9.15 -1.02
C PHE A 111 17.64 8.37 -2.30
N THR A 112 17.49 7.04 -2.20
CA THR A 112 17.20 6.16 -3.32
C THR A 112 15.84 6.41 -3.98
N LEU A 113 15.60 5.77 -5.12
CA LEU A 113 14.35 5.86 -5.88
C LEU A 113 13.18 5.11 -5.24
N GLU A 114 13.43 4.29 -4.24
CA GLU A 114 12.45 3.36 -3.69
C GLU A 114 11.48 3.98 -2.68
N SER A 115 11.76 5.20 -2.17
CA SER A 115 10.93 5.87 -1.15
C SER A 115 10.64 5.00 0.07
N GLY A 116 11.62 4.17 0.47
CA GLY A 116 11.51 3.28 1.62
C GLY A 116 10.62 2.06 1.43
N ALA A 117 10.26 1.73 0.19
CA ALA A 117 9.49 0.52 -0.08
C ALA A 117 10.30 -0.77 0.24
N PRO A 118 9.67 -1.81 0.77
CA PRO A 118 8.25 -1.97 1.06
C PRO A 118 7.83 -1.61 2.50
N PHE A 119 8.65 -0.88 3.25
CA PHE A 119 8.44 -0.58 4.68
C PHE A 119 7.44 0.56 4.92
N GLY A 120 6.95 1.20 3.88
CA GLY A 120 5.91 2.21 3.93
C GLY A 120 4.94 2.09 2.77
N PRO A 121 3.67 2.49 2.98
CA PRO A 121 2.71 2.53 1.90
C PRO A 121 3.19 3.43 0.76
N PHE A 122 2.89 3.02 -0.46
CA PHE A 122 3.24 3.76 -1.67
C PHE A 122 2.15 3.56 -2.73
N SER A 123 1.32 4.58 -2.94
CA SER A 123 0.30 4.56 -3.99
C SER A 123 -0.11 5.98 -4.38
N ARG A 124 -0.50 6.17 -5.63
CA ARG A 124 -1.14 7.38 -6.15
C ARG A 124 -2.40 6.98 -6.87
N THR A 125 -3.51 7.59 -6.49
CA THR A 125 -4.84 7.12 -6.84
C THR A 125 -5.77 8.30 -7.13
N PRO A 126 -6.76 8.14 -8.00
CA PRO A 126 -7.91 9.04 -8.06
C PRO A 126 -8.64 9.03 -6.72
N GLN A 127 -8.96 10.21 -6.21
CA GLN A 127 -9.55 10.37 -4.88
C GLN A 127 -10.34 11.66 -4.76
N LEU A 128 -11.28 11.65 -3.84
CA LEU A 128 -11.92 12.82 -3.28
C LEU A 128 -11.53 12.89 -1.81
N THR A 129 -10.64 13.82 -1.46
CA THR A 129 -10.10 13.97 -0.11
C THR A 129 -10.49 15.32 0.47
N MET A 130 -11.00 15.32 1.68
CA MET A 130 -11.32 16.49 2.47
C MET A 130 -10.39 16.56 3.68
N ASP A 131 -9.73 17.70 3.85
CA ASP A 131 -8.99 18.08 5.05
C ASP A 131 -9.72 19.20 5.76
N ALA A 132 -10.19 18.96 6.97
CA ALA A 132 -10.78 19.95 7.85
C ALA A 132 -9.78 20.33 8.96
N ASN A 133 -9.18 21.52 8.86
CA ASN A 133 -8.29 22.05 9.89
C ASN A 133 -9.10 22.80 10.95
N LEU A 134 -9.06 22.29 12.16
CA LEU A 134 -9.80 22.82 13.32
C LEU A 134 -8.83 23.57 14.23
N GLY A 135 -8.73 24.89 14.04
CA GLY A 135 -7.69 25.71 14.63
C GLY A 135 -6.31 25.43 14.03
N GLU A 136 -5.25 25.67 14.81
CA GLU A 136 -3.86 25.61 14.33
C GLU A 136 -3.24 24.21 14.43
N HIS A 137 -3.78 23.34 15.27
CA HIS A 137 -3.10 22.11 15.68
C HIS A 137 -3.76 20.83 15.21
N PHE A 138 -5.02 20.84 14.87
CA PHE A 138 -5.78 19.65 14.58
C PHE A 138 -6.31 19.66 13.15
N THR A 139 -6.09 18.54 12.42
CA THR A 139 -6.68 18.30 11.10
C THR A 139 -7.38 16.95 11.10
N LEU A 140 -8.63 16.95 10.63
CA LEU A 140 -9.38 15.73 10.30
C LEU A 140 -9.31 15.55 8.79
N THR A 141 -8.94 14.35 8.34
CA THR A 141 -8.88 13.98 6.92
C THR A 141 -9.83 12.83 6.65
N ALA A 142 -10.68 12.97 5.64
CA ALA A 142 -11.52 11.89 5.10
C ALA A 142 -11.33 11.78 3.59
N SER A 143 -11.33 10.56 3.06
CA SER A 143 -11.14 10.34 1.62
C SER A 143 -11.96 9.17 1.10
N ALA A 144 -12.49 9.33 -0.11
CA ALA A 144 -13.01 8.25 -0.95
C ALA A 144 -12.02 8.04 -2.10
N ILE A 145 -11.58 6.80 -2.30
CA ILE A 145 -10.42 6.46 -3.11
C ILE A 145 -10.76 5.38 -4.12
N TRP A 146 -10.17 5.47 -5.32
CA TRP A 146 -10.22 4.46 -6.36
C TRP A 146 -8.82 3.88 -6.60
N GLN A 147 -8.67 2.56 -6.61
CA GLN A 147 -7.40 1.90 -6.87
C GLN A 147 -6.94 2.11 -8.31
N MET A 148 -5.68 2.51 -8.50
CA MET A 148 -5.11 2.72 -9.84
C MET A 148 -3.66 2.24 -9.96
N GLN A 149 -2.72 2.77 -9.19
CA GLN A 149 -1.30 2.45 -9.33
C GLN A 149 -0.99 1.01 -8.88
N TYR A 150 -1.62 0.59 -7.81
CA TYR A 150 -1.64 -0.78 -7.32
C TYR A 150 -3.09 -1.17 -7.10
N THR A 151 -3.43 -2.38 -7.50
CA THR A 151 -4.79 -2.92 -7.40
C THR A 151 -4.79 -4.15 -6.52
N SER A 152 -5.93 -4.48 -5.95
CA SER A 152 -6.11 -5.69 -5.16
C SER A 152 -5.82 -6.93 -5.99
N ALA A 153 -5.26 -7.95 -5.36
CA ALA A 153 -5.13 -9.28 -5.93
C ALA A 153 -6.49 -9.99 -5.98
N GLY A 154 -6.60 -11.05 -6.76
CA GLY A 154 -7.80 -11.87 -6.85
C GLY A 154 -7.63 -13.01 -7.85
N PRO A 155 -8.73 -13.72 -8.19
CA PRO A 155 -8.71 -14.87 -9.09
C PRO A 155 -8.06 -14.60 -10.46
N ASP A 156 -8.28 -13.39 -11.00
CA ASP A 156 -7.74 -12.97 -12.29
C ASP A 156 -6.44 -12.16 -12.14
N GLY A 157 -5.71 -12.35 -11.07
CA GLY A 157 -4.51 -11.56 -10.74
C GLY A 157 -4.85 -10.20 -10.12
N GLN A 158 -3.97 -9.21 -10.30
CA GLN A 158 -4.20 -7.85 -9.81
C GLN A 158 -5.12 -7.07 -10.75
N SER A 159 -6.26 -6.57 -10.26
CA SER A 159 -7.26 -5.89 -11.08
C SER A 159 -8.08 -4.88 -10.30
N ALA A 160 -8.40 -3.74 -10.93
CA ALA A 160 -9.37 -2.78 -10.41
C ALA A 160 -10.83 -3.27 -10.54
N ASN A 161 -11.08 -4.40 -11.18
CA ASN A 161 -12.42 -4.96 -11.29
C ASN A 161 -13.01 -5.35 -9.92
N TYR A 162 -12.18 -5.74 -8.96
CA TYR A 162 -12.65 -6.15 -7.63
C TYR A 162 -13.28 -4.99 -6.84
N ILE A 163 -12.67 -3.79 -6.86
CA ILE A 163 -13.28 -2.59 -6.28
C ILE A 163 -14.42 -2.07 -7.14
N LYS A 164 -14.30 -2.15 -8.48
CA LYS A 164 -15.34 -1.74 -9.43
C LYS A 164 -16.65 -2.48 -9.19
N TYR A 165 -16.62 -3.79 -9.13
CA TYR A 165 -17.81 -4.61 -8.90
C TYR A 165 -18.23 -4.66 -7.43
N GLY A 166 -17.34 -4.26 -6.52
CA GLY A 166 -17.66 -3.99 -5.12
C GLY A 166 -18.61 -2.81 -4.92
N CYS A 167 -18.63 -1.85 -5.87
CA CYS A 167 -19.45 -0.64 -5.87
C CYS A 167 -19.27 0.22 -4.59
N THR A 168 -18.14 0.07 -3.91
CA THR A 168 -17.81 0.78 -2.68
C THR A 168 -16.42 1.36 -2.84
N PRO A 169 -16.23 2.69 -2.77
CA PRO A 169 -14.88 3.26 -2.77
C PRO A 169 -14.11 2.78 -1.55
N GLU A 170 -12.80 2.70 -1.68
CA GLU A 170 -11.91 2.58 -0.54
C GLU A 170 -12.03 3.85 0.31
N GLY A 171 -12.15 3.69 1.61
CA GLY A 171 -12.40 4.77 2.56
C GLY A 171 -11.18 5.03 3.45
N TYR A 172 -10.82 6.29 3.64
CA TYR A 172 -9.78 6.68 4.59
C TYR A 172 -10.34 7.69 5.59
N LEU A 173 -9.98 7.50 6.86
CA LEU A 173 -10.24 8.47 7.93
C LEU A 173 -8.98 8.62 8.78
N GLY A 174 -8.55 9.87 9.03
CA GLY A 174 -7.35 10.14 9.81
C GLY A 174 -7.37 11.46 10.52
N VAL A 175 -6.55 11.56 11.56
CA VAL A 175 -6.33 12.76 12.34
C VAL A 175 -4.85 13.14 12.32
N THR A 176 -4.56 14.44 12.29
CA THR A 176 -3.21 14.99 12.38
C THR A 176 -3.15 16.01 13.49
N LEU A 177 -2.15 15.89 14.35
CA LEU A 177 -1.82 16.83 15.41
C LEU A 177 -0.47 17.49 15.14
N LYS A 178 -0.35 18.80 15.35
CA LYS A 178 0.90 19.57 15.17
C LYS A 178 1.14 20.48 16.36
N PHE A 179 2.32 20.35 17.00
CA PHE A 179 2.74 21.18 18.14
C PHE A 179 4.24 21.48 18.04
N GLY A 180 4.60 22.73 17.84
CA GLY A 180 6.00 23.12 17.70
C GLY A 180 6.70 22.35 16.59
N GLY A 181 7.74 21.58 16.93
CA GLY A 181 8.45 20.71 15.98
C GLY A 181 7.85 19.32 15.77
N TRP A 182 6.79 18.98 16.52
CA TRP A 182 6.14 17.68 16.45
C TRP A 182 4.96 17.66 15.48
N MET A 183 4.81 16.55 14.78
CA MET A 183 3.58 16.17 14.08
C MET A 183 3.31 14.69 14.33
N ALA A 184 2.08 14.38 14.71
CA ALA A 184 1.58 13.01 14.80
C ALA A 184 0.36 12.86 13.89
N ARG A 185 0.26 11.74 13.19
CA ARG A 185 -0.89 11.35 12.36
C ARG A 185 -1.27 9.93 12.67
N ALA A 186 -2.56 9.68 12.85
CA ALA A 186 -3.12 8.34 12.96
C ALA A 186 -4.36 8.26 12.07
N GLY A 187 -4.65 7.08 11.58
CA GLY A 187 -5.81 6.86 10.72
C GLY A 187 -6.04 5.41 10.41
N VAL A 188 -7.09 5.16 9.69
CA VAL A 188 -7.48 3.83 9.20
C VAL A 188 -7.90 3.93 7.75
N ASP A 189 -7.48 2.94 6.98
CA ASP A 189 -7.95 2.68 5.63
C ASP A 189 -8.90 1.49 5.66
N ILE A 190 -10.01 1.58 4.94
CA ILE A 190 -11.06 0.56 4.86
C ILE A 190 -11.31 0.25 3.40
N LEU A 191 -11.07 -1.00 3.02
CA LEU A 191 -11.29 -1.52 1.68
C LEU A 191 -12.38 -2.59 1.69
N SER A 192 -13.31 -2.52 0.72
CA SER A 192 -14.31 -3.55 0.50
C SER A 192 -14.38 -3.90 -0.99
N ILE A 193 -13.97 -5.11 -1.32
CA ILE A 193 -13.89 -5.59 -2.70
C ILE A 193 -14.75 -6.82 -2.93
N LYS A 194 -15.05 -7.08 -4.19
CA LYS A 194 -15.78 -8.26 -4.67
C LYS A 194 -14.84 -9.14 -5.51
N PRO A 195 -14.28 -10.23 -4.94
CA PRO A 195 -13.34 -11.10 -5.63
C PRO A 195 -13.91 -11.77 -6.88
N ARG A 196 -15.18 -12.20 -6.81
CA ARG A 196 -15.91 -12.84 -7.91
C ARG A 196 -17.30 -12.24 -8.07
N THR A 197 -17.80 -12.27 -9.29
CA THR A 197 -19.18 -11.87 -9.62
C THR A 197 -20.07 -13.05 -9.99
N THR A 198 -19.44 -14.18 -10.30
CA THR A 198 -20.11 -15.43 -10.68
C THR A 198 -19.43 -16.61 -10.01
N GLY A 199 -20.20 -17.65 -9.74
CA GLY A 199 -19.75 -18.93 -9.18
C GLY A 199 -20.49 -20.09 -9.84
N THR A 200 -20.05 -21.29 -9.57
CA THR A 200 -20.67 -22.52 -10.04
C THR A 200 -21.62 -23.05 -8.98
N ILE A 201 -22.86 -23.34 -9.35
CA ILE A 201 -23.87 -23.98 -8.49
C ILE A 201 -24.31 -25.34 -9.05
N LYS A 202 -24.62 -26.24 -8.16
CA LYS A 202 -25.20 -27.56 -8.47
C LYS A 202 -26.65 -27.58 -8.07
N TYR A 203 -27.50 -28.07 -8.96
CA TYR A 203 -28.94 -28.19 -8.72
C TYR A 203 -29.49 -29.48 -9.32
N LYS A 204 -30.66 -29.93 -8.89
CA LYS A 204 -31.40 -31.01 -9.54
C LYS A 204 -32.41 -30.41 -10.52
N ASP A 205 -32.46 -30.97 -11.72
CA ASP A 205 -33.47 -30.62 -12.69
C ASP A 205 -34.80 -31.31 -12.37
N GLU A 206 -35.83 -31.10 -13.19
CA GLU A 206 -37.17 -31.67 -13.02
C GLU A 206 -37.17 -33.19 -13.06
N THR A 207 -36.17 -33.82 -13.63
CA THR A 207 -36.01 -35.28 -13.67
C THR A 207 -35.23 -35.83 -12.46
N GLY A 208 -34.76 -34.97 -11.55
CA GLY A 208 -33.91 -35.32 -10.41
C GLY A 208 -32.44 -35.51 -10.73
N ALA A 209 -32.01 -35.25 -11.98
CA ALA A 209 -30.63 -35.34 -12.37
C ALA A 209 -29.82 -34.11 -11.90
N GLU A 210 -28.60 -34.36 -11.37
CA GLU A 210 -27.69 -33.27 -10.97
C GLU A 210 -27.16 -32.54 -12.19
N LYS A 211 -27.29 -31.22 -12.16
CA LYS A 211 -26.77 -30.31 -13.17
C LYS A 211 -25.94 -29.20 -12.52
N THR A 212 -25.07 -28.62 -13.32
CA THR A 212 -24.21 -27.52 -12.92
C THR A 212 -24.48 -26.31 -13.83
N THR A 213 -24.56 -25.12 -13.24
CA THR A 213 -24.70 -23.87 -13.97
C THR A 213 -23.91 -22.76 -13.30
N THR A 214 -23.68 -21.68 -14.04
CA THR A 214 -23.07 -20.45 -13.50
C THR A 214 -24.14 -19.54 -12.94
N ALA A 215 -23.97 -19.11 -11.69
CA ALA A 215 -24.86 -18.18 -11.01
C ALA A 215 -24.12 -16.92 -10.56
N LYS A 216 -24.86 -15.84 -10.30
CA LYS A 216 -24.30 -14.65 -9.65
C LYS A 216 -24.02 -14.95 -8.19
N VAL A 217 -22.84 -14.52 -7.70
CA VAL A 217 -22.46 -14.65 -6.29
C VAL A 217 -22.25 -13.29 -5.65
N SER A 218 -22.35 -13.24 -4.32
CA SER A 218 -22.21 -12.02 -3.53
C SER A 218 -20.93 -12.01 -2.69
N ASP A 219 -19.89 -12.67 -3.17
CA ASP A 219 -18.58 -12.73 -2.52
C ASP A 219 -18.09 -11.33 -2.16
N ARG A 220 -17.61 -11.16 -0.94
CA ARG A 220 -17.05 -9.90 -0.48
C ARG A 220 -16.00 -10.11 0.60
N ILE A 221 -14.94 -9.31 0.54
CA ILE A 221 -13.99 -9.17 1.64
C ILE A 221 -13.86 -7.69 2.01
N THR A 222 -13.93 -7.40 3.31
CA THR A 222 -13.75 -6.05 3.84
C THR A 222 -12.59 -6.08 4.83
N THR A 223 -11.65 -5.14 4.67
CA THR A 223 -10.42 -5.06 5.47
C THR A 223 -10.25 -3.67 6.06
N ALA A 224 -9.53 -3.57 7.17
CA ALA A 224 -9.17 -2.32 7.82
C ALA A 224 -7.68 -2.31 8.15
N SER A 225 -7.00 -1.22 7.80
CA SER A 225 -5.56 -1.06 7.97
C SER A 225 -5.25 0.21 8.76
N PRO A 226 -5.13 0.14 10.09
CA PRO A 226 -4.74 1.28 10.91
C PRO A 226 -3.25 1.59 10.78
N PHE A 227 -2.88 2.87 10.95
CA PHE A 227 -1.50 3.32 10.96
C PHE A 227 -1.26 4.46 11.94
N VAL A 228 0.01 4.65 12.28
CA VAL A 228 0.51 5.81 13.03
C VAL A 228 1.77 6.33 12.36
N TYR A 229 1.86 7.65 12.22
CA TYR A 229 3.05 8.37 11.79
C TYR A 229 3.42 9.44 12.81
N MET A 230 4.70 9.60 13.07
CA MET A 230 5.25 10.62 13.95
C MET A 230 6.48 11.27 13.32
N GLN A 231 6.59 12.57 13.48
CA GLN A 231 7.82 13.29 13.18
C GLN A 231 8.16 14.32 14.24
N TYR A 232 9.47 14.55 14.40
CA TYR A 232 10.02 15.67 15.14
C TYR A 232 11.06 16.36 14.29
N VAL A 233 10.87 17.66 14.01
CA VAL A 233 11.81 18.46 13.22
C VAL A 233 12.13 19.72 14.01
N LYS A 234 13.41 19.87 14.40
CA LYS A 234 13.88 21.07 15.09
C LYS A 234 15.32 21.42 14.66
N GLY A 235 15.48 22.59 14.09
CA GLY A 235 16.80 23.07 13.63
C GLY A 235 17.39 22.22 12.51
N LYS A 236 18.39 21.42 12.85
CA LYS A 236 19.09 20.50 11.93
C LYS A 236 18.66 19.05 12.09
N LEU A 237 17.92 18.72 13.13
CA LEU A 237 17.48 17.37 13.44
C LEU A 237 16.11 17.11 12.83
N ALA A 238 15.96 15.95 12.16
CA ALA A 238 14.67 15.40 11.77
C ALA A 238 14.61 13.92 12.16
N LEU A 239 13.59 13.57 12.94
CA LEU A 239 13.23 12.20 13.28
C LEU A 239 11.87 11.92 12.68
N LYS A 240 11.70 10.79 12.01
CA LYS A 240 10.41 10.39 11.45
C LYS A 240 10.24 8.89 11.59
N ALA A 241 9.02 8.47 11.88
CA ALA A 241 8.66 7.07 12.00
C ALA A 241 7.23 6.84 11.51
N LYS A 242 6.97 5.69 10.96
CA LYS A 242 5.64 5.24 10.58
C LYS A 242 5.52 3.74 10.80
N THR A 243 4.37 3.32 11.28
CA THR A 243 3.98 1.92 11.35
C THR A 243 2.57 1.76 10.82
N ILE A 244 2.33 0.65 10.13
CA ILE A 244 1.02 0.25 9.65
C ILE A 244 0.79 -1.22 10.01
N TYR A 245 -0.42 -1.52 10.47
CA TYR A 245 -0.93 -2.88 10.51
C TYR A 245 -1.81 -3.06 9.28
N ALA A 246 -1.28 -3.74 8.26
CA ALA A 246 -1.94 -3.90 6.97
C ALA A 246 -2.74 -5.19 6.91
N SER A 247 -3.98 -5.09 6.48
CA SER A 247 -4.86 -6.22 6.15
C SER A 247 -5.10 -6.20 4.65
N ALA A 248 -4.62 -7.22 3.92
CA ALA A 248 -4.62 -7.27 2.45
C ALA A 248 -4.01 -5.99 1.84
N GLY A 249 -2.79 -5.64 2.25
CA GLY A 249 -2.15 -4.35 1.98
C GLY A 249 -1.56 -4.14 0.58
N GLU A 250 -1.84 -5.02 -0.38
CA GLU A 250 -1.26 -5.00 -1.72
C GLU A 250 -1.60 -3.73 -2.51
N HIS A 251 -2.77 -3.15 -2.28
CA HIS A 251 -3.26 -1.96 -3.00
C HIS A 251 -2.52 -0.66 -2.64
N TYR A 252 -1.69 -0.68 -1.62
CA TYR A 252 -0.72 0.39 -1.32
C TYR A 252 0.74 -0.11 -1.25
N ASN A 253 1.03 -1.18 -2.03
CA ASN A 253 2.39 -1.72 -2.24
C ASN A 253 3.05 -2.35 -1.00
N ILE A 254 2.29 -2.76 -0.01
CA ILE A 254 2.75 -3.63 1.08
C ILE A 254 2.52 -5.09 0.66
N GLN A 255 3.42 -5.99 1.09
CA GLN A 255 3.26 -7.41 0.83
C GLN A 255 1.99 -7.91 1.53
N GLY A 256 1.12 -8.57 0.80
CA GLY A 256 -0.13 -9.07 1.35
C GLY A 256 -1.10 -9.55 0.27
N GLY A 257 -2.24 -10.00 0.72
CA GLY A 257 -3.32 -10.52 -0.08
C GLY A 257 -4.41 -11.14 0.79
N TYR A 258 -5.15 -12.07 0.26
CA TYR A 258 -6.20 -12.79 0.97
C TYR A 258 -6.39 -14.19 0.39
N GLY A 259 -7.02 -15.07 1.13
CA GLY A 259 -7.32 -16.43 0.69
C GLY A 259 -8.74 -16.83 0.97
N ILE A 260 -9.16 -17.93 0.34
CA ILE A 260 -10.47 -18.55 0.52
C ILE A 260 -10.43 -19.40 1.80
N THR A 261 -11.43 -19.24 2.65
CA THR A 261 -11.62 -20.06 3.86
C THR A 261 -12.65 -21.14 3.66
N LYS A 262 -13.69 -20.86 2.86
CA LYS A 262 -14.77 -21.79 2.61
C LYS A 262 -15.37 -21.62 1.21
N LYS A 263 -15.77 -22.74 0.59
CA LYS A 263 -16.47 -22.80 -0.69
C LYS A 263 -17.84 -23.46 -0.52
N PHE A 264 -18.88 -22.80 -1.02
CA PHE A 264 -20.25 -23.32 -1.00
C PHE A 264 -20.63 -23.79 -2.40
N GLU A 265 -20.12 -24.97 -2.77
CA GLU A 265 -20.29 -25.58 -4.11
C GLU A 265 -21.11 -26.90 -4.07
N GLY A 266 -21.72 -27.21 -2.93
CA GLY A 266 -22.58 -28.37 -2.75
C GLY A 266 -23.90 -28.29 -3.51
N LEU A 267 -24.61 -29.38 -3.53
CA LEU A 267 -25.95 -29.44 -4.13
C LEU A 267 -26.90 -28.52 -3.36
N GLY A 268 -27.51 -27.55 -4.06
CA GLY A 268 -28.43 -26.57 -3.47
C GLY A 268 -27.73 -25.39 -2.76
N GLU A 269 -26.42 -25.34 -2.76
CA GLU A 269 -25.65 -24.16 -2.30
C GLU A 269 -25.58 -23.06 -3.37
N ASP A 270 -25.31 -21.84 -2.97
CA ASP A 270 -25.38 -20.66 -3.84
C ASP A 270 -24.07 -20.31 -4.57
N GLY A 271 -23.00 -21.09 -4.36
CA GLY A 271 -21.73 -20.95 -5.04
C GLY A 271 -20.84 -19.81 -4.55
N HIS A 272 -21.19 -19.14 -3.42
CA HIS A 272 -20.33 -18.10 -2.85
C HIS A 272 -19.12 -18.69 -2.13
N TYR A 273 -18.11 -17.83 -1.86
CA TYR A 273 -16.94 -18.18 -1.05
C TYR A 273 -16.76 -17.17 0.09
N GLU A 274 -16.18 -17.66 1.18
CA GLU A 274 -15.73 -16.84 2.30
C GLU A 274 -14.21 -16.61 2.20
N TYR A 275 -13.73 -15.49 2.73
CA TYR A 275 -12.34 -15.06 2.57
C TYR A 275 -11.78 -14.53 3.87
N THR A 276 -10.46 -14.68 4.06
CA THR A 276 -9.70 -14.08 5.15
C THR A 276 -8.50 -13.30 4.59
N PRO A 277 -8.21 -12.07 5.08
CA PRO A 277 -7.04 -11.32 4.66
C PRO A 277 -5.77 -11.86 5.32
N THR A 278 -4.63 -11.62 4.67
CA THR A 278 -3.34 -11.69 5.35
C THR A 278 -3.13 -10.42 6.17
N HIS A 279 -2.51 -10.57 7.32
CA HIS A 279 -2.14 -9.47 8.21
C HIS A 279 -0.62 -9.30 8.22
N SER A 280 -0.17 -8.06 8.22
CA SER A 280 1.25 -7.76 8.33
C SER A 280 1.48 -6.44 9.07
N SER A 281 2.64 -6.28 9.69
CA SER A 281 3.12 -4.97 10.13
C SER A 281 4.24 -4.50 9.22
N SER A 282 4.22 -3.22 8.90
CA SER A 282 5.27 -2.58 8.13
C SER A 282 5.65 -1.27 8.82
N THR A 283 6.93 -1.13 9.15
CA THR A 283 7.44 -0.05 10.00
C THR A 283 8.72 0.51 9.43
N TRP A 284 8.90 1.82 9.48
CA TRP A 284 10.16 2.46 9.22
C TRP A 284 10.45 3.60 10.20
N PHE A 285 11.73 3.83 10.43
CA PHE A 285 12.24 4.94 11.20
C PHE A 285 13.37 5.61 10.43
N THR A 286 13.46 6.93 10.48
CA THR A 286 14.57 7.70 9.94
C THR A 286 15.04 8.76 10.90
N ILE A 287 16.36 8.95 10.93
CA ILE A 287 17.01 10.06 11.60
C ILE A 287 17.92 10.77 10.58
N SER A 288 17.86 12.08 10.51
CA SER A 288 18.80 12.88 9.74
C SER A 288 19.22 14.12 10.50
N TYR A 289 20.48 14.55 10.29
CA TYR A 289 21.02 15.71 10.95
C TYR A 289 21.90 16.52 10.00
N GLY A 290 21.63 17.81 9.91
CA GLY A 290 22.45 18.72 9.11
C GLY A 290 21.64 19.43 8.03
N LYS A 291 22.30 20.35 7.31
CA LYS A 291 21.73 21.08 6.17
C LYS A 291 22.59 20.89 4.92
N LYS A 292 23.86 21.34 4.94
CA LYS A 292 24.79 21.18 3.81
C LYS A 292 25.27 19.73 3.72
N TRP A 293 25.80 19.21 4.80
CA TRP A 293 26.11 17.79 4.98
C TRP A 293 25.03 17.20 5.88
N ALA A 294 24.30 16.26 5.35
CA ALA A 294 23.15 15.65 6.01
C ALA A 294 23.31 14.12 6.06
N PRO A 295 24.05 13.57 7.05
CA PRO A 295 24.00 12.16 7.35
C PRO A 295 22.58 11.75 7.72
N MET A 296 22.18 10.59 7.24
CA MET A 296 20.87 10.00 7.47
C MET A 296 21.02 8.50 7.72
N LEU A 297 20.14 7.96 8.56
CA LEU A 297 19.96 6.53 8.75
C LEU A 297 18.47 6.21 8.61
N MET A 298 18.16 5.21 7.80
CA MET A 298 16.85 4.59 7.73
C MET A 298 16.93 3.16 8.23
N VAL A 299 15.94 2.76 9.02
CA VAL A 299 15.70 1.38 9.43
C VAL A 299 14.26 1.01 9.06
N GLY A 300 14.10 -0.13 8.40
CA GLY A 300 12.80 -0.68 8.02
C GLY A 300 12.62 -2.10 8.54
N TYR A 301 11.38 -2.44 8.93
CA TYR A 301 11.01 -3.77 9.34
C TYR A 301 9.60 -4.12 8.86
N TYR A 302 9.47 -5.32 8.32
CA TYR A 302 8.20 -5.92 7.91
C TYR A 302 8.07 -7.30 8.57
N LYS A 303 6.88 -7.60 9.08
CA LYS A 303 6.51 -8.91 9.61
C LYS A 303 5.17 -9.35 9.05
N ASN A 304 5.13 -10.57 8.52
CA ASN A 304 3.91 -11.25 8.12
C ASN A 304 3.34 -12.03 9.33
N PHE A 305 2.06 -11.85 9.61
CA PHE A 305 1.34 -12.57 10.68
C PHE A 305 0.45 -13.69 10.13
N GLY A 306 0.43 -13.89 8.80
CA GLY A 306 -0.45 -14.86 8.16
C GLY A 306 -1.91 -14.39 8.10
N THR A 307 -2.82 -15.34 8.06
CA THR A 307 -4.27 -15.15 8.04
C THR A 307 -4.88 -15.43 9.42
N SER A 308 -5.98 -14.75 9.76
CA SER A 308 -6.69 -14.99 11.03
C SER A 308 -7.54 -16.25 11.02
N GLU A 309 -7.86 -16.77 9.85
CA GLU A 309 -8.63 -18.01 9.67
C GLU A 309 -7.86 -18.98 8.78
N ASP A 310 -8.19 -20.28 8.89
CA ASP A 310 -7.59 -21.31 8.06
C ASP A 310 -7.98 -21.14 6.60
N LEU A 311 -7.03 -21.32 5.71
CA LEU A 311 -7.31 -21.37 4.29
C LEU A 311 -7.96 -22.70 3.90
N TYR A 312 -8.84 -22.65 2.90
CA TYR A 312 -9.56 -23.80 2.41
C TYR A 312 -8.62 -24.94 2.00
N ASN A 313 -8.81 -26.08 2.63
CA ASN A 313 -8.03 -27.28 2.42
C ASN A 313 -8.91 -28.54 2.52
N PRO A 314 -9.59 -28.93 1.44
CA PRO A 314 -10.50 -30.07 1.47
C PRO A 314 -9.80 -31.41 1.66
N ALA A 315 -8.51 -31.50 1.33
CA ALA A 315 -7.73 -32.73 1.50
C ALA A 315 -7.25 -32.93 2.94
N ASN A 316 -7.33 -31.87 3.78
CA ASN A 316 -6.86 -31.84 5.17
C ASN A 316 -5.39 -32.29 5.32
N ASP A 317 -4.57 -32.06 4.28
CA ASP A 317 -3.16 -32.43 4.20
C ASP A 317 -2.19 -31.32 4.64
N GLY A 318 -2.74 -30.23 5.19
CA GLY A 318 -2.01 -29.05 5.63
C GLY A 318 -1.49 -28.14 4.50
N LYS A 319 -1.76 -28.47 3.23
CA LYS A 319 -1.28 -27.68 2.10
C LYS A 319 -2.35 -26.68 1.64
N VAL A 320 -1.96 -25.43 1.58
CA VAL A 320 -2.77 -24.36 0.98
C VAL A 320 -2.76 -24.53 -0.54
N LEU A 321 -3.95 -24.56 -1.15
CA LEU A 321 -4.05 -24.53 -2.61
C LEU A 321 -3.60 -23.14 -3.10
N GLU A 322 -2.56 -23.09 -3.93
CA GLU A 322 -2.03 -21.81 -4.46
C GLU A 322 -3.10 -21.02 -5.23
N SER A 323 -4.03 -21.71 -5.89
CA SER A 323 -5.16 -21.12 -6.61
C SER A 323 -6.17 -20.39 -5.73
N ASP A 324 -6.18 -20.67 -4.44
CA ASP A 324 -7.15 -20.15 -3.48
C ASP A 324 -6.55 -19.06 -2.58
N PHE A 325 -5.27 -18.72 -2.81
CA PHE A 325 -4.52 -17.71 -2.08
C PHE A 325 -4.00 -16.63 -3.03
N TYR A 326 -4.62 -15.46 -3.01
CA TYR A 326 -4.34 -14.33 -3.87
C TYR A 326 -3.38 -13.37 -3.18
N PHE A 327 -2.14 -13.25 -3.68
CA PHE A 327 -1.09 -12.46 -3.08
C PHE A 327 -0.44 -11.54 -4.13
N SER A 328 -0.15 -10.30 -3.76
CA SER A 328 0.33 -9.26 -4.69
C SER A 328 1.63 -9.62 -5.42
N LYS A 329 2.51 -10.37 -4.76
CA LYS A 329 3.77 -10.85 -5.32
C LYS A 329 3.94 -12.32 -4.97
N ASN A 330 3.46 -13.18 -5.82
CA ASN A 330 3.40 -14.63 -5.59
C ASN A 330 4.73 -15.24 -5.13
N SER A 331 5.88 -14.72 -5.61
CA SER A 331 7.21 -15.16 -5.18
C SER A 331 7.57 -14.81 -3.73
N PHE A 332 6.70 -14.12 -3.01
CA PHE A 332 6.89 -13.70 -1.61
C PHE A 332 5.76 -14.18 -0.69
N LYS A 333 4.93 -15.14 -1.12
CA LYS A 333 3.85 -15.70 -0.30
C LYS A 333 4.35 -16.26 1.03
N ASN A 334 5.54 -16.84 1.03
CA ASN A 334 6.20 -17.43 2.20
C ASN A 334 7.18 -16.47 2.90
N LEU A 335 7.16 -15.17 2.59
CA LEU A 335 7.97 -14.19 3.30
C LEU A 335 7.45 -14.00 4.72
N ASN A 336 8.28 -14.37 5.69
CA ASN A 336 7.99 -14.23 7.12
C ASN A 336 8.32 -12.82 7.60
N GLN A 337 9.57 -12.37 7.38
CA GLN A 337 10.01 -11.03 7.79
C GLN A 337 11.06 -10.47 6.84
N LEU A 338 11.13 -9.15 6.81
CA LEU A 338 12.09 -8.40 6.02
C LEU A 338 12.60 -7.24 6.86
N TYR A 339 13.89 -6.96 6.81
CA TYR A 339 14.48 -5.80 7.44
C TYR A 339 15.46 -5.09 6.51
N ARG A 340 15.65 -3.81 6.76
CA ARG A 340 16.60 -2.96 6.03
C ARG A 340 17.26 -1.97 6.95
N ILE A 341 18.56 -1.75 6.71
CA ILE A 341 19.33 -0.67 7.31
C ILE A 341 19.99 0.09 6.15
N CYS A 342 19.74 1.39 6.08
CA CYS A 342 20.21 2.23 5.00
C CYS A 342 20.86 3.51 5.55
N PRO A 343 22.18 3.50 5.85
CA PRO A 343 22.93 4.72 6.10
C PRO A 343 23.13 5.49 4.80
N ALA A 344 23.01 6.81 4.86
CA ALA A 344 23.22 7.70 3.73
C ALA A 344 23.94 8.99 4.13
N LEU A 345 24.65 9.58 3.18
CA LEU A 345 25.23 10.91 3.31
C LEU A 345 24.78 11.75 2.13
N ILE A 346 24.09 12.86 2.41
CA ILE A 346 23.60 13.79 1.40
C ILE A 346 24.36 15.10 1.53
N CYS A 347 24.84 15.62 0.41
CA CYS A 347 25.48 16.91 0.33
C CYS A 347 24.66 17.86 -0.55
N ASN A 348 24.22 18.99 0.02
CA ASN A 348 23.37 19.98 -0.62
C ASN A 348 24.18 21.23 -1.03
N PHE A 349 24.14 21.55 -2.32
CA PHE A 349 24.78 22.72 -2.94
C PHE A 349 23.69 23.58 -3.60
N GLY A 350 22.92 24.30 -2.79
CA GLY A 350 21.80 25.10 -3.29
C GLY A 350 20.69 24.21 -3.88
N LYS A 351 20.53 24.22 -5.20
CA LYS A 351 19.53 23.39 -5.90
C LYS A 351 20.05 22.01 -6.30
N LEU A 352 21.34 21.73 -6.13
CA LEU A 352 21.95 20.44 -6.41
C LEU A 352 22.11 19.67 -5.11
N SER A 353 21.64 18.42 -5.08
CA SER A 353 21.90 17.47 -4.01
C SER A 353 22.62 16.24 -4.59
N ILE A 354 23.72 15.87 -3.97
CA ILE A 354 24.46 14.65 -4.28
C ILE A 354 24.42 13.78 -3.02
N GLY A 355 24.13 12.52 -3.18
CA GLY A 355 24.08 11.60 -2.05
C GLY A 355 24.64 10.23 -2.40
N LEU A 356 25.13 9.57 -1.38
CA LEU A 356 25.51 8.18 -1.38
C LEU A 356 24.71 7.49 -0.27
N ASP A 357 24.08 6.37 -0.60
CA ASP A 357 23.49 5.49 0.39
C ASP A 357 23.93 4.04 0.18
N TYR A 358 23.88 3.30 1.25
CA TYR A 358 24.14 1.87 1.26
C TYR A 358 22.93 1.15 1.85
N GLU A 359 22.36 0.23 1.10
CA GLU A 359 21.23 -0.57 1.54
C GLU A 359 21.67 -1.98 1.93
N PHE A 360 21.45 -2.35 3.17
CA PHE A 360 21.52 -3.71 3.62
C PHE A 360 20.10 -4.23 3.90
N SER A 361 19.66 -5.24 3.16
CA SER A 361 18.35 -5.88 3.32
C SER A 361 18.49 -7.36 3.58
N GLY A 362 17.78 -7.86 4.59
CA GLY A 362 17.68 -9.28 4.88
C GLY A 362 16.23 -9.72 4.91
N ALA A 363 15.95 -10.92 4.41
CA ALA A 363 14.64 -11.54 4.42
C ALA A 363 14.72 -12.93 5.04
N GLN A 364 13.69 -13.29 5.78
CA GLN A 364 13.47 -14.64 6.26
C GLN A 364 12.22 -15.18 5.58
N PHE A 365 12.37 -16.32 4.95
CA PHE A 365 11.28 -17.08 4.38
C PHE A 365 10.96 -18.24 5.29
N GLY A 366 9.69 -18.64 5.33
CA GLY A 366 9.23 -19.74 6.14
C GLY A 366 8.19 -20.57 5.40
N THR A 367 7.85 -21.71 5.97
CA THR A 367 6.69 -22.50 5.56
C THR A 367 5.49 -22.06 6.38
N PRO A 368 4.32 -21.81 5.78
CA PRO A 368 3.13 -21.53 6.58
C PRO A 368 2.76 -22.76 7.38
N GLU A 369 2.69 -22.61 8.69
CA GLU A 369 2.27 -23.65 9.62
C GLU A 369 1.03 -23.19 10.39
N LYS A 370 0.18 -24.13 10.75
CA LYS A 370 -1.00 -23.86 11.56
C LYS A 370 -0.67 -23.96 13.04
N ASP A 371 -0.97 -22.91 13.78
CA ASP A 371 -0.92 -22.95 15.24
C ASP A 371 -2.02 -23.87 15.78
N GLN A 372 -1.64 -24.95 16.39
CA GLN A 372 -2.56 -25.97 16.93
C GLN A 372 -3.46 -25.42 18.05
N THR A 373 -3.05 -24.32 18.70
CA THR A 373 -3.80 -23.75 19.83
C THR A 373 -4.75 -22.63 19.38
N THR A 374 -4.31 -21.75 18.47
CA THR A 374 -5.08 -20.59 18.04
C THR A 374 -5.77 -20.79 16.69
N GLY A 375 -5.37 -21.81 15.92
CA GLY A 375 -5.85 -22.05 14.57
C GLY A 375 -5.27 -21.09 13.52
N ASN A 376 -4.45 -20.12 13.91
CA ASN A 376 -3.88 -19.12 13.02
C ASN A 376 -2.71 -19.69 12.20
N THR A 377 -2.59 -19.27 10.95
CA THR A 377 -1.41 -19.59 10.13
C THR A 377 -0.26 -18.65 10.46
N TYR A 378 0.89 -19.20 10.81
CA TYR A 378 2.14 -18.47 11.00
C TYR A 378 3.23 -19.04 10.07
N TYR A 379 4.31 -18.30 9.88
CA TYR A 379 5.45 -18.72 9.08
C TYR A 379 6.62 -19.08 9.98
N ASN A 380 7.08 -20.32 9.86
CA ASN A 380 8.18 -20.86 10.66
C ASN A 380 9.42 -21.12 9.80
#